data_9009cd05628dc566d023ffe597b5e988
#
_entry.id   9009cd05628dc566d023ffe597b5e988
#
_cell.length_a   1.000
_cell.length_b   1.000
_cell.length_c   1.000
_cell.angle_alpha   90.00
_cell.angle_beta   90.00
_cell.angle_gamma   90.00
#
_symmetry.space_group_name_H-M   'P 1'
#
loop_
_entity.id
_entity.type
_entity.pdbx_description
1 polymer ?
#
loop_
_entity_poly.entity_id
_entity_poly.type
_entity_poly.pdbx_seq_one_letter_code
_entity_poly.pdbx_strand_id
1 'polypeptide(L)'
;MKEPLLIYFTGPAGSGKTFVIKALMEIYNRFSDTDGIFNAYIACASTGKAASAIGGTTVHNALSISLSRLLPLNIEKAQQYRALFQFIKVLIIDEVSMVSAELLEQIDARLKQITGLFTKAFGGLDVFLIGDLRKLPPVKATPIFKQIKKNYW
;
A
#
# COMPACT_ATOMS: atom_id res chain seq x y z
N MET A 1 0.28 -22.20 -6.32
CA MET A 1 -0.21 -20.82 -6.04
C MET A 1 1.00 -19.89 -6.02
N LYS A 2 0.97 -18.83 -6.81
CA LYS A 2 2.09 -17.88 -6.86
C LYS A 2 2.22 -17.12 -5.54
N GLU A 3 3.43 -17.03 -4.99
CA GLU A 3 3.69 -16.16 -3.85
C GLU A 3 3.67 -14.69 -4.29
N PRO A 4 3.08 -13.78 -3.48
CA PRO A 4 3.05 -12.37 -3.80
C PRO A 4 4.46 -11.75 -3.78
N LEU A 5 4.68 -10.76 -4.64
CA LEU A 5 5.90 -9.99 -4.64
C LEU A 5 5.86 -8.94 -3.54
N LEU A 6 6.94 -8.82 -2.79
CA LEU A 6 7.16 -7.72 -1.87
C LEU A 6 8.49 -7.06 -2.24
N ILE A 7 8.40 -5.90 -2.88
CA ILE A 7 9.57 -5.21 -3.44
C ILE A 7 9.70 -3.82 -2.82
N TYR A 8 10.90 -3.53 -2.36
CA TYR A 8 11.29 -2.19 -1.95
C TYR A 8 12.19 -1.59 -3.03
N PHE A 9 11.75 -0.47 -3.60
CA PHE A 9 12.48 0.29 -4.61
C PHE A 9 12.93 1.62 -4.03
N THR A 10 14.25 1.78 -3.88
CA THR A 10 14.83 2.97 -3.25
C THR A 10 15.66 3.77 -4.26
N GLY A 11 15.74 5.07 -4.03
CA GLY A 11 16.59 5.96 -4.78
C GLY A 11 16.44 7.41 -4.32
N PRO A 12 17.45 8.24 -4.58
CA PRO A 12 17.40 9.67 -4.27
C PRO A 12 16.37 10.40 -5.13
N ALA A 13 16.07 11.64 -4.78
CA ALA A 13 15.25 12.52 -5.62
C ALA A 13 15.82 12.60 -7.03
N GLY A 14 14.96 12.58 -8.05
CA GLY A 14 15.37 12.63 -9.46
C GLY A 14 15.91 11.33 -10.04
N SER A 15 15.81 10.21 -9.33
CA SER A 15 16.30 8.90 -9.79
C SER A 15 15.31 8.12 -10.67
N GLY A 16 14.14 8.71 -11.00
CA GLY A 16 13.14 8.07 -11.85
C GLY A 16 12.07 7.25 -11.11
N LYS A 17 11.91 7.40 -9.79
CA LYS A 17 10.92 6.66 -9.01
C LYS A 17 9.49 6.85 -9.52
N THR A 18 9.10 8.08 -9.84
CA THR A 18 7.76 8.38 -10.39
C THR A 18 7.53 7.69 -11.74
N PHE A 19 8.55 7.61 -12.58
CA PHE A 19 8.49 6.87 -13.85
C PHE A 19 8.24 5.39 -13.61
N VAL A 20 8.92 4.78 -12.64
CA VAL A 20 8.73 3.37 -12.27
C VAL A 20 7.31 3.13 -11.77
N ILE A 21 6.77 4.01 -10.93
CA ILE A 21 5.39 3.91 -10.44
C ILE A 21 4.40 3.89 -11.61
N LYS A 22 4.52 4.84 -12.54
CA LYS A 22 3.64 4.92 -13.71
C LYS A 22 3.77 3.72 -14.64
N ALA A 23 4.99 3.21 -14.81
CA ALA A 23 5.24 2.00 -15.58
C ALA A 23 4.59 0.77 -14.93
N LEU A 24 4.68 0.63 -13.62
CA LEU A 24 4.02 -0.46 -12.87
C LEU A 24 2.49 -0.40 -13.02
N MET A 25 1.90 0.77 -12.87
CA MET A 25 0.46 0.98 -13.08
C MET A 25 0.03 0.45 -14.46
N GLU A 26 0.76 0.84 -15.49
CA GLU A 26 0.44 0.44 -16.85
C GLU A 26 0.66 -1.05 -17.08
N ILE A 27 1.75 -1.62 -16.59
CA ILE A 27 2.04 -3.06 -16.71
C ILE A 27 0.93 -3.89 -16.07
N TYR A 28 0.55 -3.58 -14.83
CA TYR A 28 -0.51 -4.34 -14.16
C TYR A 28 -1.86 -4.21 -14.86
N ASN A 29 -2.19 -3.04 -15.38
CA ASN A 29 -3.41 -2.86 -16.14
C ASN A 29 -3.41 -3.65 -17.47
N ARG A 30 -2.29 -3.67 -18.18
CA ARG A 30 -2.17 -4.41 -19.44
C ARG A 30 -2.31 -5.93 -19.28
N PHE A 31 -1.83 -6.45 -18.17
CA PHE A 31 -1.89 -7.88 -17.86
C PHE A 31 -3.06 -8.25 -16.95
N SER A 32 -4.05 -7.34 -16.79
CA SER A 32 -5.27 -7.61 -16.06
C SER A 32 -6.34 -8.18 -16.98
N ASP A 33 -7.26 -8.95 -16.39
CA ASP A 33 -8.39 -9.55 -17.09
C ASP A 33 -9.60 -8.60 -17.22
N THR A 34 -9.40 -7.30 -17.11
CA THR A 34 -10.50 -6.33 -16.97
C THR A 34 -10.78 -5.53 -18.25
N ASP A 35 -10.09 -5.79 -19.32
CA ASP A 35 -10.21 -5.05 -20.60
C ASP A 35 -10.12 -3.51 -20.44
N GLY A 36 -9.39 -3.07 -19.42
CA GLY A 36 -9.18 -1.65 -19.14
C GLY A 36 -10.35 -0.95 -18.43
N ILE A 37 -11.40 -1.68 -18.04
CA ILE A 37 -12.57 -1.10 -17.35
C ILE A 37 -12.22 -0.72 -15.90
N PHE A 38 -11.40 -1.52 -15.24
CA PHE A 38 -10.96 -1.29 -13.86
C PHE A 38 -9.45 -1.31 -13.76
N ASN A 39 -8.90 -0.48 -12.88
CA ASN A 39 -7.48 -0.54 -12.55
C ASN A 39 -7.14 -1.81 -11.76
N ALA A 40 -6.01 -2.43 -12.12
CA ALA A 40 -5.47 -3.59 -11.41
C ALA A 40 -4.55 -3.18 -10.25
N TYR A 41 -4.44 -1.90 -9.94
CA TYR A 41 -3.56 -1.35 -8.91
C TYR A 41 -4.29 -0.40 -7.98
N ILE A 42 -3.76 -0.26 -6.78
CA ILE A 42 -3.99 0.90 -5.91
C ILE A 42 -2.64 1.60 -5.75
N ALA A 43 -2.60 2.89 -6.10
CA ALA A 43 -1.44 3.75 -5.88
C ALA A 43 -1.76 4.73 -4.76
N CYS A 44 -0.93 4.74 -3.74
CA CYS A 44 -1.10 5.62 -2.60
C CYS A 44 0.24 6.16 -2.09
N ALA A 45 0.16 7.16 -1.26
CA ALA A 45 1.32 7.76 -0.63
C ALA A 45 0.99 8.19 0.81
N SER A 46 2.02 8.49 1.59
CA SER A 46 1.87 8.93 2.98
C SER A 46 1.25 10.32 3.13
N THR A 47 1.38 11.17 2.10
CA THR A 47 0.85 12.55 2.11
C THR A 47 -0.01 12.83 0.89
N GLY A 48 -0.93 13.79 1.03
CA GLY A 48 -1.77 14.22 -0.10
C GLY A 48 -0.97 14.79 -1.26
N LYS A 49 0.11 15.53 -0.99
CA LYS A 49 0.99 16.09 -2.03
C LYS A 49 1.66 14.98 -2.85
N ALA A 50 2.25 13.99 -2.17
CA ALA A 50 2.89 12.86 -2.83
C ALA A 50 1.86 12.01 -3.60
N ALA A 51 0.69 11.78 -3.02
CA ALA A 51 -0.40 11.06 -3.67
C ALA A 51 -0.85 11.74 -4.97
N SER A 52 -1.05 13.06 -4.95
CA SER A 52 -1.42 13.83 -6.14
C SER A 52 -0.38 13.74 -7.26
N ALA A 53 0.92 13.73 -6.91
CA ALA A 53 2.00 13.64 -7.88
C ALA A 53 1.99 12.35 -8.70
N ILE A 54 1.46 11.26 -8.15
CA ILE A 54 1.34 9.97 -8.83
C ILE A 54 -0.08 9.66 -9.31
N GLY A 55 -1.00 10.62 -9.18
CA GLY A 55 -2.41 10.40 -9.53
C GLY A 55 -3.13 9.40 -8.63
N GLY A 56 -2.68 9.25 -7.39
CA GLY A 56 -3.23 8.35 -6.40
C GLY A 56 -3.93 9.06 -5.24
N THR A 57 -4.09 8.35 -4.15
CA THR A 57 -4.67 8.88 -2.91
C THR A 57 -3.76 8.58 -1.70
N THR A 58 -4.09 9.09 -0.53
CA THR A 58 -3.33 8.75 0.68
C THR A 58 -3.61 7.31 1.12
N VAL A 59 -2.65 6.69 1.81
CA VAL A 59 -2.80 5.34 2.38
C VAL A 59 -4.05 5.27 3.26
N HIS A 60 -4.27 6.28 4.09
CA HIS A 60 -5.42 6.34 4.98
C HIS A 60 -6.75 6.34 4.23
N ASN A 61 -6.85 7.10 3.16
CA ASN A 61 -8.06 7.14 2.33
C ASN A 61 -8.23 5.86 1.51
N ALA A 62 -7.15 5.36 0.90
CA ALA A 62 -7.21 4.18 0.05
C ALA A 62 -7.76 2.95 0.79
N LEU A 63 -7.39 2.78 2.06
CA LEU A 63 -7.66 1.57 2.84
C LEU A 63 -8.57 1.82 4.05
N SER A 64 -9.13 3.01 4.18
CA SER A 64 -9.98 3.40 5.31
C SER A 64 -9.33 3.12 6.67
N ILE A 65 -8.06 3.53 6.80
CA ILE A 65 -7.30 3.41 8.04
C ILE A 65 -7.35 4.75 8.77
N SER A 66 -7.80 4.75 10.02
CA SER A 66 -7.80 5.95 10.84
C SER A 66 -6.40 6.25 11.39
N LEU A 67 -6.15 7.52 11.75
CA LEU A 67 -4.85 7.94 12.30
C LEU A 67 -4.54 7.34 13.67
N SER A 68 -5.56 6.97 14.44
CA SER A 68 -5.39 6.52 15.82
C SER A 68 -5.31 5.00 15.96
N ARG A 69 -6.14 4.28 15.23
CA ARG A 69 -6.20 2.81 15.31
C ARG A 69 -6.89 2.21 14.09
N LEU A 70 -6.62 0.94 13.83
CA LEU A 70 -7.34 0.20 12.82
C LEU A 70 -8.71 -0.21 13.36
N LEU A 71 -9.77 0.39 12.80
CA LEU A 71 -11.14 0.01 13.11
C LEU A 71 -11.63 -1.06 12.13
N PRO A 72 -12.49 -1.99 12.57
CA PRO A 72 -13.15 -2.92 11.65
C PRO A 72 -13.94 -2.17 10.57
N LEU A 73 -13.98 -2.72 9.38
CA LEU A 73 -14.85 -2.20 8.31
C LEU A 73 -16.31 -2.53 8.65
N ASN A 74 -17.19 -1.57 8.42
CA ASN A 74 -18.63 -1.89 8.42
C ASN A 74 -18.97 -2.78 7.21
N ILE A 75 -20.17 -3.38 7.22
CA ILE A 75 -20.61 -4.35 6.21
C ILE A 75 -20.60 -3.72 4.81
N GLU A 76 -21.14 -2.53 4.68
CA GLU A 76 -21.22 -1.82 3.40
C GLU A 76 -19.84 -1.55 2.81
N LYS A 77 -18.93 -1.00 3.63
CA LYS A 77 -17.54 -0.71 3.20
C LYS A 77 -16.78 -1.98 2.85
N ALA A 78 -16.96 -3.04 3.64
CA ALA A 78 -16.36 -4.34 3.35
C ALA A 78 -16.84 -4.91 2.01
N GLN A 79 -18.11 -4.80 1.69
CA GLN A 79 -18.66 -5.22 0.40
C GLN A 79 -18.11 -4.39 -0.76
N GLN A 80 -18.01 -3.08 -0.61
CA GLN A 80 -17.40 -2.18 -1.61
C GLN A 80 -15.95 -2.58 -1.89
N TYR A 81 -15.16 -2.83 -0.86
CA TYR A 81 -13.77 -3.27 -1.03
C TYR A 81 -13.66 -4.65 -1.69
N ARG A 82 -14.49 -5.61 -1.31
CA ARG A 82 -14.48 -6.94 -1.92
C ARG A 82 -14.81 -6.87 -3.41
N ALA A 83 -15.75 -6.05 -3.81
CA ALA A 83 -16.08 -5.83 -5.21
C ALA A 83 -14.90 -5.21 -5.98
N LEU A 84 -14.25 -4.20 -5.41
CA LEU A 84 -13.10 -3.53 -6.02
C LEU A 84 -11.88 -4.46 -6.09
N PHE A 85 -11.58 -5.16 -5.02
CA PHE A 85 -10.36 -5.97 -4.89
C PHE A 85 -10.37 -7.27 -5.70
N GLN A 86 -11.48 -7.63 -6.35
CA GLN A 86 -11.48 -8.66 -7.38
C GLN A 86 -10.52 -8.33 -8.52
N PHE A 87 -10.35 -7.05 -8.81
CA PHE A 87 -9.53 -6.54 -9.92
C PHE A 87 -8.14 -6.11 -9.48
N ILE A 88 -7.96 -5.76 -8.23
CA ILE A 88 -6.68 -5.24 -7.69
C ILE A 88 -5.69 -6.40 -7.50
N LYS A 89 -4.51 -6.24 -8.11
CA LYS A 89 -3.40 -7.22 -8.03
C LYS A 89 -2.19 -6.67 -7.28
N VAL A 90 -2.06 -5.34 -7.19
CA VAL A 90 -0.89 -4.70 -6.61
C VAL A 90 -1.26 -3.45 -5.80
N LEU A 91 -0.56 -3.28 -4.70
CA LEU A 91 -0.53 -2.05 -3.91
C LEU A 91 0.83 -1.37 -4.12
N ILE A 92 0.80 -0.10 -4.53
CA ILE A 92 1.98 0.73 -4.71
C ILE A 92 1.93 1.85 -3.68
N ILE A 93 2.98 1.95 -2.85
CA ILE A 93 3.08 2.98 -1.81
C ILE A 93 4.31 3.84 -2.08
N ASP A 94 4.10 5.11 -2.40
CA ASP A 94 5.15 6.10 -2.56
C ASP A 94 5.45 6.85 -1.26
N GLU A 95 6.62 7.48 -1.18
CA GLU A 95 7.12 8.19 0.01
C GLU A 95 7.11 7.30 1.26
N VAL A 96 7.54 6.05 1.10
CA VAL A 96 7.46 5.02 2.15
C VAL A 96 8.29 5.36 3.39
N SER A 97 9.28 6.25 3.30
CA SER A 97 10.06 6.73 4.45
C SER A 97 9.19 7.39 5.53
N MET A 98 8.04 7.93 5.15
CA MET A 98 7.08 8.56 6.06
C MET A 98 5.99 7.60 6.56
N VAL A 99 6.00 6.37 6.09
CA VAL A 99 5.12 5.30 6.58
C VAL A 99 5.76 4.66 7.79
N SER A 100 5.04 4.61 8.90
CA SER A 100 5.54 3.94 10.11
C SER A 100 5.42 2.42 10.00
N ALA A 101 6.19 1.71 10.82
CA ALA A 101 6.06 0.27 10.94
C ALA A 101 4.66 -0.14 11.42
N GLU A 102 4.09 0.63 12.34
CA GLU A 102 2.73 0.43 12.85
C GLU A 102 1.68 0.60 11.75
N LEU A 103 1.82 1.62 10.89
CA LEU A 103 0.94 1.82 9.75
C LEU A 103 1.08 0.67 8.74
N LEU A 104 2.30 0.21 8.49
CA LEU A 104 2.53 -0.93 7.59
C LEU A 104 1.86 -2.21 8.10
N GLU A 105 1.89 -2.47 9.42
CA GLU A 105 1.14 -3.58 10.03
C GLU A 105 -0.37 -3.40 9.86
N GLN A 106 -0.89 -2.19 10.00
CA GLN A 106 -2.31 -1.89 9.77
C GLN A 106 -2.71 -2.10 8.31
N ILE A 107 -1.84 -1.76 7.37
CA ILE A 107 -2.04 -2.01 5.93
C ILE A 107 -2.14 -3.51 5.67
N ASP A 108 -1.21 -4.29 6.21
CA ASP A 108 -1.23 -5.76 6.11
C ASP A 108 -2.52 -6.35 6.66
N ALA A 109 -2.90 -5.96 7.88
CA ALA A 109 -4.12 -6.43 8.52
C ALA A 109 -5.39 -6.05 7.72
N ARG A 110 -5.44 -4.83 7.20
CA ARG A 110 -6.57 -4.36 6.40
C ARG A 110 -6.71 -5.15 5.10
N LEU A 111 -5.61 -5.38 4.39
CA LEU A 111 -5.63 -6.15 3.15
C LEU A 111 -6.05 -7.61 3.39
N LYS A 112 -5.56 -8.22 4.46
CA LYS A 112 -6.00 -9.57 4.87
C LYS A 112 -7.51 -9.60 5.17
N GLN A 113 -8.03 -8.59 5.85
CA GLN A 113 -9.45 -8.45 6.13
C GLN A 113 -10.28 -8.33 4.84
N ILE A 114 -9.81 -7.55 3.86
CA ILE A 114 -10.51 -7.35 2.58
C ILE A 114 -10.48 -8.61 1.73
N THR A 115 -9.33 -9.24 1.58
CA THR A 115 -9.17 -10.40 0.69
C THR A 115 -9.57 -11.73 1.34
N GLY A 116 -9.62 -11.80 2.67
CA GLY A 116 -9.85 -13.05 3.39
C GLY A 116 -8.64 -13.99 3.43
N LEU A 117 -7.49 -13.59 2.90
CA LEU A 117 -6.27 -14.40 2.84
C LEU A 117 -5.34 -14.07 4.02
N PHE A 118 -5.70 -14.52 5.22
CA PHE A 118 -5.01 -14.20 6.46
C PHE A 118 -3.63 -14.82 6.61
N THR A 119 -3.34 -15.89 5.88
CA THR A 119 -2.04 -16.58 5.92
C THR A 119 -1.02 -15.99 4.95
N LYS A 120 -1.42 -15.08 4.08
CA LYS A 120 -0.54 -14.45 3.09
C LYS A 120 -0.26 -13.01 3.47
N ALA A 121 1.02 -12.61 3.38
CA ALA A 121 1.42 -11.22 3.58
C ALA A 121 0.61 -10.30 2.66
N PHE A 122 0.15 -9.18 3.20
CA PHE A 122 -0.67 -8.18 2.51
C PHE A 122 -1.88 -8.75 1.77
N GLY A 123 -2.49 -9.79 2.35
CA GLY A 123 -3.67 -10.42 1.76
C GLY A 123 -3.43 -11.05 0.39
N GLY A 124 -2.20 -11.41 0.07
CA GLY A 124 -1.82 -12.03 -1.20
C GLY A 124 -1.59 -11.06 -2.36
N LEU A 125 -1.65 -9.75 -2.14
CA LEU A 125 -1.34 -8.75 -3.15
C LEU A 125 0.18 -8.59 -3.34
N ASP A 126 0.58 -8.28 -4.57
CA ASP A 126 1.92 -7.74 -4.80
C ASP A 126 2.02 -6.36 -4.13
N VAL A 127 3.17 -6.04 -3.54
CA VAL A 127 3.40 -4.76 -2.86
C VAL A 127 4.71 -4.16 -3.31
N PHE A 128 4.66 -2.90 -3.75
CA PHE A 128 5.83 -2.10 -4.06
C PHE A 128 5.90 -0.93 -3.09
N LEU A 129 6.96 -0.91 -2.30
CA LEU A 129 7.28 0.18 -1.39
C LEU A 129 8.36 1.05 -2.03
N ILE A 130 8.05 2.30 -2.30
CA ILE A 130 8.91 3.18 -3.09
C ILE A 130 9.26 4.41 -2.26
N GLY A 131 10.53 4.79 -2.28
CA GLY A 131 10.98 5.98 -1.57
C GLY A 131 12.47 5.99 -1.28
N ASP A 132 12.89 6.98 -0.50
CA ASP A 132 14.26 7.14 -0.03
C ASP A 132 14.27 7.13 1.51
N LEU A 133 14.73 6.04 2.11
CA LEU A 133 14.80 5.90 3.57
C LEU A 133 15.78 6.86 4.25
N ARG A 134 16.60 7.58 3.48
CA ARG A 134 17.47 8.65 4.00
C ARG A 134 16.71 9.95 4.24
N LYS A 135 15.49 10.09 3.70
CA LYS A 135 14.61 11.22 3.97
C LYS A 135 14.00 11.13 5.37
N LEU A 136 13.27 12.19 5.74
CA LEU A 136 12.65 12.32 7.07
C LEU A 136 11.82 11.10 7.45
N PRO A 137 12.07 10.52 8.64
CA PRO A 137 11.28 9.40 9.15
C PRO A 137 9.88 9.86 9.58
N PRO A 138 8.95 8.91 9.88
CA PRO A 138 7.64 9.23 10.42
C PRO A 138 7.75 10.02 11.73
N VAL A 139 6.89 11.00 11.90
CA VAL A 139 6.85 11.82 13.12
C VAL A 139 6.26 11.01 14.28
N LYS A 140 6.98 10.96 15.40
CA LYS A 140 6.57 10.26 16.63
C LYS A 140 6.12 8.79 16.42
N ALA A 141 6.69 8.12 15.43
CA ALA A 141 6.36 6.74 15.10
C ALA A 141 7.61 5.95 14.72
N THR A 142 7.51 4.64 14.72
CA THR A 142 8.63 3.74 14.41
C THR A 142 8.89 3.68 12.90
N PRO A 143 10.09 3.97 12.40
CA PRO A 143 10.44 3.76 10.99
C PRO A 143 10.30 2.29 10.58
N ILE A 144 9.93 2.04 9.32
CA ILE A 144 9.70 0.69 8.79
C ILE A 144 10.91 -0.25 8.86
N PHE A 145 12.11 0.29 8.91
CA PHE A 145 13.35 -0.50 9.02
C PHE A 145 13.74 -0.85 10.47
N LYS A 146 12.96 -0.43 11.47
CA LYS A 146 13.15 -0.78 12.88
C LYS A 146 12.09 -1.76 13.32
N GLN A 147 12.49 -2.74 14.15
CA GLN A 147 11.54 -3.64 14.76
C GLN A 147 10.60 -2.87 15.71
N ILE A 148 9.33 -3.18 15.62
CA ILE A 148 8.35 -2.70 16.59
C ILE A 148 8.64 -3.40 17.92
N LYS A 149 8.87 -2.61 18.96
CA LYS A 149 8.95 -3.15 20.31
C LYS A 149 7.57 -3.62 20.72
N LYS A 150 7.34 -4.92 20.64
CA LYS A 150 6.15 -5.53 21.24
C LYS A 150 6.36 -5.55 22.75
N ASN A 151 5.65 -4.72 23.48
CA ASN A 151 5.55 -4.86 24.90
C ASN A 151 4.65 -6.07 25.18
N TYR A 152 5.27 -7.20 25.45
CA TYR A 152 4.56 -8.35 26.00
C TYR A 152 4.28 -8.04 27.49
N TRP A 153 3.03 -7.90 27.82
CA TRP A 153 2.54 -7.93 29.19
C TRP A 153 2.11 -9.34 29.56
#